data_beaf89c5148ae2bb18fc9295db1d95e6
#
_entry.id   beaf89c5148ae2bb18fc9295db1d95e6
#
_cell.length_a   1.000
_cell.length_b   1.000
_cell.length_c   1.000
_cell.angle_alpha   90.00
_cell.angle_beta   90.00
_cell.angle_gamma   90.00
#
_symmetry.space_group_name_H-M   'P 1'
#
loop_
_entity.id
_entity.type
_entity.pdbx_description
1 polymer ?
#
loop_
_entity_poly.entity_id
_entity_poly.type
_entity_poly.pdbx_seq_one_letter_code
_entity_poly.pdbx_strand_id
1 'polypeptide(L)'
;MRRSFLLVLVAVAFGVADVSAQTREEKVRDDKKKIEAAGKWIYNDVPKAFAEAKRTGKPIVAVLRCLPCEECVKLDDELIDADVRIQPLLEKFITLRIVSTNGLDLSLFQFDTDQSFAVFFFRDEDTIYGRFGTRSHRKNWIGDVSVDGLAKAMEAALALHRDYPKIADSLLAKRGPVPEYARPELFPTLKTKYKSTLDYEGKVVQSCIHCHQIGDAMRDQAFGKKELLSDMLLFPYPHPKSLGLILDPKEKATVSTVEKASDAEKAGFRAGDAIQTLAGQPLLSIADVQWVLHHTPAEGATLKAEIVRAGKPMVLNLKLENGWRQRDDISWRSSTWGLRRKALGGFFPVELEIEQRAKQKLAPEKMGFRIQHVGQFAPHDVAHKAGVKKDDILIGFDGRNDFTRETDLIAYALRHKKPGDLVKLELVRNGTPQTIALKLP
;
A
#
# COMPACT_ATOMS: atom_id res chain seq x y z
N MET A 1 29.40 -62.72 49.90
CA MET A 1 29.80 -61.30 49.81
C MET A 1 28.98 -60.64 48.66
N ARG A 2 27.87 -59.98 49.01
CA ARG A 2 27.05 -59.20 48.06
C ARG A 2 27.47 -57.74 48.17
N ARG A 3 27.95 -57.18 47.05
CA ARG A 3 28.27 -55.74 46.97
C ARG A 3 27.03 -55.06 46.37
N SER A 4 26.36 -54.21 47.16
CA SER A 4 25.30 -53.31 46.72
C SER A 4 25.92 -52.07 46.10
N PHE A 5 25.60 -51.77 44.83
CA PHE A 5 25.91 -50.50 44.19
C PHE A 5 24.74 -49.53 44.39
N LEU A 6 25.03 -48.44 45.05
CA LEU A 6 24.12 -47.31 45.23
C LEU A 6 24.23 -46.40 43.98
N LEU A 7 23.19 -46.31 43.17
CA LEU A 7 23.08 -45.37 42.08
C LEU A 7 22.53 -44.04 42.64
N VAL A 8 23.35 -43.02 42.63
CA VAL A 8 22.90 -41.63 42.94
C VAL A 8 22.41 -40.98 41.64
N LEU A 9 21.12 -40.81 41.56
CA LEU A 9 20.48 -40.00 40.48
C LEU A 9 20.61 -38.53 40.83
N VAL A 10 21.45 -37.77 40.09
CA VAL A 10 21.50 -36.33 40.13
C VAL A 10 20.45 -35.81 39.13
N ALA A 11 19.33 -35.31 39.66
CA ALA A 11 18.33 -34.61 38.89
C ALA A 11 18.83 -33.19 38.59
N VAL A 12 19.27 -32.93 37.36
CA VAL A 12 19.56 -31.60 36.86
C VAL A 12 18.20 -30.97 36.44
N ALA A 13 17.67 -30.07 37.25
CA ALA A 13 16.54 -29.25 36.91
C ALA A 13 16.98 -28.20 35.89
N PHE A 14 16.67 -28.45 34.61
CA PHE A 14 16.70 -27.38 33.59
C PHE A 14 15.53 -26.46 33.86
N GLY A 15 15.80 -25.30 34.42
CA GLY A 15 14.86 -24.20 34.46
C GLY A 15 14.60 -23.73 33.01
N VAL A 16 13.48 -24.12 32.46
CA VAL A 16 12.96 -23.53 31.22
C VAL A 16 12.56 -22.11 31.61
N ALA A 17 13.40 -21.13 31.29
CA ALA A 17 13.00 -19.74 31.33
C ALA A 17 11.86 -19.60 30.30
N ASP A 18 10.63 -19.36 30.77
CA ASP A 18 9.52 -18.96 29.95
C ASP A 18 9.93 -17.64 29.26
N VAL A 19 10.40 -17.72 28.04
CA VAL A 19 10.54 -16.54 27.17
C VAL A 19 9.14 -16.18 26.74
N SER A 20 8.45 -15.45 27.61
CA SER A 20 7.16 -14.84 27.28
C SER A 20 7.35 -13.98 26.03
N ALA A 21 6.63 -14.31 24.95
CA ALA A 21 6.68 -13.53 23.73
C ALA A 21 6.25 -12.09 24.03
N GLN A 22 7.11 -11.12 23.69
CA GLN A 22 6.88 -9.70 23.92
C GLN A 22 5.55 -9.27 23.30
N THR A 23 4.69 -8.60 24.06
CA THR A 23 3.41 -8.11 23.60
C THR A 23 3.59 -6.98 22.57
N ARG A 24 2.56 -6.72 21.74
CA ARG A 24 2.60 -5.61 20.80
C ARG A 24 2.76 -4.25 21.50
N GLU A 25 2.16 -4.10 22.66
CA GLU A 25 2.27 -2.89 23.49
C GLU A 25 3.71 -2.65 23.97
N GLU A 26 4.39 -3.70 24.43
CA GLU A 26 5.80 -3.65 24.84
C GLU A 26 6.70 -3.33 23.65
N LYS A 27 6.49 -3.97 22.50
CA LYS A 27 7.27 -3.70 21.26
C LYS A 27 7.25 -2.21 20.89
N VAL A 28 6.08 -1.57 20.95
CA VAL A 28 5.94 -0.13 20.62
C VAL A 28 6.66 0.76 21.63
N ARG A 29 6.57 0.45 22.92
CA ARG A 29 7.25 1.24 23.98
C ARG A 29 8.77 1.05 23.93
N ASP A 30 9.23 -0.15 23.70
CA ASP A 30 10.66 -0.47 23.64
C ASP A 30 11.32 0.09 22.39
N ASP A 31 10.61 0.10 21.24
CA ASP A 31 11.06 0.78 20.03
C ASP A 31 11.34 2.26 20.31
N LYS A 32 10.40 2.96 20.95
CA LYS A 32 10.60 4.36 21.31
C LYS A 32 11.84 4.56 22.17
N LYS A 33 11.96 3.80 23.26
CA LYS A 33 13.12 3.88 24.18
C LYS A 33 14.43 3.61 23.45
N LYS A 34 14.48 2.56 22.63
CA LYS A 34 15.68 2.18 21.85
C LYS A 34 16.10 3.28 20.89
N ILE A 35 15.16 3.84 20.13
CA ILE A 35 15.43 4.85 19.12
C ILE A 35 15.85 6.18 19.75
N GLU A 36 15.16 6.61 20.82
CA GLU A 36 15.51 7.83 21.54
C GLU A 36 16.87 7.71 22.24
N ALA A 37 17.19 6.56 22.84
CA ALA A 37 18.49 6.31 23.46
C ALA A 37 19.64 6.29 22.44
N ALA A 38 19.41 5.78 21.23
CA ALA A 38 20.40 5.78 20.16
C ALA A 38 20.71 7.19 19.62
N GLY A 39 19.77 8.14 19.77
CA GLY A 39 19.95 9.54 19.40
C GLY A 39 20.14 9.83 17.90
N LYS A 40 20.00 8.80 17.04
CA LYS A 40 20.17 8.92 15.58
C LYS A 40 18.94 9.43 14.87
N TRP A 41 17.74 9.21 15.44
CA TRP A 41 16.47 9.52 14.82
C TRP A 41 15.67 10.51 15.65
N ILE A 42 15.05 11.49 14.99
CA ILE A 42 13.97 12.27 15.57
C ILE A 42 12.72 11.41 15.52
N TYR A 43 12.09 11.17 16.67
CA TYR A 43 11.00 10.22 16.81
C TYR A 43 9.64 10.94 16.89
N ASN A 44 8.76 10.72 15.90
CA ASN A 44 7.41 11.31 15.79
C ASN A 44 7.32 12.83 15.90
N ASP A 45 8.41 13.56 15.71
CA ASP A 45 8.46 15.02 15.88
C ASP A 45 8.82 15.69 14.54
N VAL A 46 7.81 15.85 13.69
CA VAL A 46 7.93 16.48 12.36
C VAL A 46 8.42 17.94 12.48
N PRO A 47 7.82 18.79 13.36
CA PRO A 47 8.30 20.17 13.52
C PRO A 47 9.79 20.28 13.89
N LYS A 48 10.25 19.42 14.80
CA LYS A 48 11.68 19.37 15.19
C LYS A 48 12.57 18.98 14.02
N ALA A 49 12.17 18.01 13.19
CA ALA A 49 12.94 17.61 12.03
C ALA A 49 13.10 18.75 11.01
N PHE A 50 12.03 19.49 10.74
CA PHE A 50 12.08 20.66 9.84
C PHE A 50 12.90 21.80 10.42
N ALA A 51 12.78 22.10 11.71
CA ALA A 51 13.61 23.09 12.39
C ALA A 51 15.09 22.74 12.31
N GLU A 52 15.44 21.47 12.52
CA GLU A 52 16.82 20.99 12.44
C GLU A 52 17.36 21.02 11.00
N ALA A 53 16.54 20.67 10.01
CA ALA A 53 16.90 20.79 8.59
C ALA A 53 17.21 22.23 8.22
N LYS A 54 16.36 23.19 8.64
CA LYS A 54 16.59 24.61 8.43
C LYS A 54 17.86 25.11 9.10
N ARG A 55 18.17 24.64 10.31
CA ARG A 55 19.38 25.02 11.06
C ARG A 55 20.66 24.48 10.42
N THR A 56 20.62 23.25 9.87
CA THR A 56 21.82 22.56 9.37
C THR A 56 22.00 22.65 7.86
N GLY A 57 20.95 23.02 7.13
CA GLY A 57 20.92 22.98 5.66
C GLY A 57 20.90 21.58 5.08
N LYS A 58 20.64 20.53 5.88
CA LYS A 58 20.52 19.16 5.41
C LYS A 58 19.09 18.86 4.96
N PRO A 59 18.89 17.99 3.93
CA PRO A 59 17.57 17.48 3.60
C PRO A 59 17.08 16.51 4.67
N ILE A 60 15.77 16.23 4.69
CA ILE A 60 15.14 15.29 5.62
C ILE A 60 14.88 13.97 4.90
N VAL A 61 15.19 12.86 5.55
CA VAL A 61 14.64 11.53 5.22
C VAL A 61 13.65 11.14 6.31
N ALA A 62 12.37 11.07 5.95
CA ALA A 62 11.29 10.67 6.86
C ALA A 62 10.85 9.24 6.53
N VAL A 63 10.98 8.34 7.49
CA VAL A 63 10.56 6.94 7.38
C VAL A 63 9.27 6.75 8.16
N LEU A 64 8.20 6.43 7.44
CA LEU A 64 6.89 6.13 8.00
C LEU A 64 6.71 4.62 8.03
N ARG A 65 6.51 4.06 9.22
CA ARG A 65 6.25 2.64 9.43
C ARG A 65 5.21 2.43 10.53
N CYS A 66 4.47 1.35 10.45
CA CYS A 66 3.50 0.98 11.47
C CYS A 66 4.09 -0.10 12.38
N LEU A 67 4.43 0.24 13.64
CA LEU A 67 5.05 -0.70 14.59
C LEU A 67 4.19 -1.93 14.94
N PRO A 68 2.86 -1.83 15.07
CA PRO A 68 2.04 -3.01 15.29
C PRO A 68 1.98 -3.98 14.09
N CYS A 69 2.49 -3.56 12.91
CA CYS A 69 2.55 -4.37 11.71
C CYS A 69 3.93 -5.03 11.59
N GLU A 70 4.03 -6.34 11.79
CA GLU A 70 5.29 -7.08 11.75
C GLU A 70 6.00 -6.98 10.39
N GLU A 71 5.24 -6.98 9.29
CA GLU A 71 5.78 -6.81 7.94
C GLU A 71 6.44 -5.44 7.73
N CYS A 72 5.85 -4.38 8.33
CA CYS A 72 6.41 -3.03 8.25
C CYS A 72 7.74 -2.92 8.98
N VAL A 73 7.80 -3.51 10.18
CA VAL A 73 9.00 -3.50 11.03
C VAL A 73 10.14 -4.28 10.36
N LYS A 74 9.84 -5.48 9.84
CA LYS A 74 10.82 -6.31 9.16
C LYS A 74 11.43 -5.57 7.97
N LEU A 75 10.62 -4.93 7.16
CA LEU A 75 11.08 -4.19 6.00
C LEU A 75 11.99 -3.00 6.39
N ASP A 76 11.63 -2.27 7.45
CA ASP A 76 12.43 -1.16 7.95
C ASP A 76 13.78 -1.64 8.54
N ASP A 77 13.76 -2.69 9.34
CA ASP A 77 14.97 -3.28 9.92
C ASP A 77 15.93 -3.78 8.82
N GLU A 78 15.40 -4.43 7.78
CA GLU A 78 16.22 -4.96 6.67
C GLU A 78 16.74 -3.84 5.75
N LEU A 79 15.92 -2.84 5.42
CA LEU A 79 16.28 -1.80 4.46
C LEU A 79 17.08 -0.65 5.07
N ILE A 80 16.80 -0.27 6.30
CA ILE A 80 17.31 0.98 6.88
C ILE A 80 18.32 0.73 8.01
N ASP A 81 17.95 -0.07 9.00
CA ASP A 81 18.75 -0.16 10.21
C ASP A 81 19.96 -1.09 10.08
N ALA A 82 19.90 -2.14 9.28
CA ALA A 82 20.94 -3.17 9.19
C ALA A 82 21.95 -2.97 8.06
N ASP A 83 21.60 -2.26 6.98
CA ASP A 83 22.43 -2.25 5.77
C ASP A 83 23.54 -1.20 5.82
N VAL A 84 24.78 -1.65 5.63
CA VAL A 84 25.99 -0.81 5.64
C VAL A 84 26.05 0.23 4.54
N ARG A 85 25.29 0.07 3.44
CA ARG A 85 25.20 1.04 2.32
C ARG A 85 24.35 2.24 2.67
N ILE A 86 23.36 2.03 3.54
CA ILE A 86 22.39 3.06 3.93
C ILE A 86 22.95 3.96 5.03
N GLN A 87 23.70 3.42 6.00
CA GLN A 87 24.18 4.18 7.15
C GLN A 87 24.98 5.45 6.77
N PRO A 88 25.95 5.42 5.83
CA PRO A 88 26.68 6.63 5.42
C PRO A 88 25.81 7.66 4.69
N LEU A 89 24.72 7.20 4.06
CA LEU A 89 23.78 8.10 3.40
C LEU A 89 22.88 8.79 4.44
N LEU A 90 22.41 8.08 5.47
CA LEU A 90 21.60 8.64 6.55
C LEU A 90 22.31 9.83 7.25
N GLU A 91 23.63 9.79 7.41
CA GLU A 91 24.42 10.86 8.02
C GLU A 91 24.31 12.20 7.27
N LYS A 92 23.96 12.17 5.98
CA LYS A 92 23.77 13.35 5.13
C LYS A 92 22.39 13.97 5.23
N PHE A 93 21.48 13.34 5.97
CA PHE A 93 20.10 13.77 6.18
C PHE A 93 19.81 14.11 7.64
N ILE A 94 18.74 14.84 7.87
CA ILE A 94 18.01 14.83 9.13
C ILE A 94 17.09 13.60 9.08
N THR A 95 17.25 12.70 10.04
CA THR A 95 16.55 11.43 10.07
C THR A 95 15.30 11.52 10.95
N LEU A 96 14.14 11.35 10.35
CA LEU A 96 12.83 11.39 11.02
C LEU A 96 12.14 10.03 10.95
N ARG A 97 11.75 9.47 12.09
CA ARG A 97 11.01 8.21 12.18
C ARG A 97 9.59 8.48 12.66
N ILE A 98 8.61 8.08 11.85
CA ILE A 98 7.19 8.25 12.13
C ILE A 98 6.59 6.84 12.28
N VAL A 99 6.03 6.53 13.45
CA VAL A 99 5.54 5.20 13.79
C VAL A 99 4.02 5.09 13.85
N SER A 100 3.32 6.20 13.62
CA SER A 100 1.87 6.31 13.61
C SER A 100 1.47 7.48 12.74
N THR A 101 0.26 7.41 12.17
CA THR A 101 -0.29 8.54 11.41
C THR A 101 -1.07 9.53 12.28
N ASN A 102 -1.13 9.34 13.59
CA ASN A 102 -1.75 10.29 14.52
C ASN A 102 -1.06 11.67 14.40
N GLY A 103 -1.84 12.73 14.19
CA GLY A 103 -1.32 14.08 14.05
C GLY A 103 -0.57 14.38 12.75
N LEU A 104 -0.46 13.41 11.84
CA LEU A 104 0.29 13.56 10.59
C LEU A 104 -0.38 14.57 9.66
N ASP A 105 0.38 15.52 9.14
CA ASP A 105 -0.12 16.47 8.14
C ASP A 105 -0.33 15.80 6.78
N LEU A 106 -1.58 15.56 6.40
CA LEU A 106 -1.95 14.92 5.15
C LEU A 106 -1.78 15.82 3.92
N SER A 107 -1.48 17.11 4.09
CA SER A 107 -1.10 17.97 2.97
C SER A 107 0.37 17.78 2.56
N LEU A 108 1.19 17.28 3.49
CA LEU A 108 2.62 17.03 3.30
C LEU A 108 2.90 15.54 3.03
N PHE A 109 2.27 14.66 3.82
CA PHE A 109 2.47 13.21 3.73
C PHE A 109 1.37 12.55 2.89
N GLN A 110 1.49 12.66 1.56
CA GLN A 110 0.57 12.08 0.59
C GLN A 110 1.22 10.85 -0.07
N PHE A 111 0.67 9.68 0.15
CA PHE A 111 1.22 8.38 -0.28
C PHE A 111 0.14 7.31 -0.38
N ASP A 112 0.48 6.16 -0.94
CA ASP A 112 -0.41 4.99 -0.93
C ASP A 112 -0.56 4.44 0.49
N THR A 113 -1.68 4.71 1.11
CA THR A 113 -1.94 4.34 2.50
C THR A 113 -2.13 2.83 2.73
N ASP A 114 -2.23 2.03 1.67
CA ASP A 114 -2.28 0.57 1.76
C ASP A 114 -0.89 -0.10 1.79
N GLN A 115 0.17 0.65 1.49
CA GLN A 115 1.53 0.15 1.66
C GLN A 115 1.96 0.14 3.13
N SER A 116 2.89 -0.73 3.46
CA SER A 116 3.34 -0.94 4.84
C SER A 116 4.52 -0.05 5.26
N PHE A 117 5.15 0.62 4.29
CA PHE A 117 6.39 1.35 4.47
C PHE A 117 6.48 2.46 3.43
N ALA A 118 6.72 3.70 3.89
CA ALA A 118 6.90 4.85 3.02
C ALA A 118 8.08 5.70 3.50
N VAL A 119 8.93 6.09 2.56
CA VAL A 119 10.01 7.05 2.80
C VAL A 119 9.75 8.31 2.00
N PHE A 120 9.95 9.45 2.63
CA PHE A 120 9.87 10.75 2.00
C PHE A 120 11.22 11.47 2.09
N PHE A 121 11.54 12.22 1.06
CA PHE A 121 12.69 13.09 1.03
C PHE A 121 12.21 14.53 0.90
N PHE A 122 12.57 15.39 1.90
CA PHE A 122 12.12 16.76 1.96
C PHE A 122 13.28 17.74 2.01
N ARG A 123 12.99 18.97 1.61
CA ARG A 123 13.71 20.16 2.01
C ARG A 123 13.08 20.76 3.27
N ASP A 124 13.77 21.71 3.90
CA ASP A 124 13.35 22.44 5.10
C ASP A 124 12.07 23.30 4.94
N GLU A 125 11.65 23.60 3.72
CA GLU A 125 10.49 24.46 3.39
C GLU A 125 9.33 23.66 2.77
N ASP A 126 9.01 22.47 3.31
CA ASP A 126 7.91 21.60 2.85
C ASP A 126 8.03 21.15 1.36
N THR A 127 9.18 21.34 0.73
CA THR A 127 9.42 20.87 -0.63
C THR A 127 9.71 19.38 -0.63
N ILE A 128 8.98 18.63 -1.44
CA ILE A 128 9.14 17.18 -1.59
C ILE A 128 10.09 16.90 -2.75
N TYR A 129 11.22 16.25 -2.49
CA TYR A 129 12.11 15.76 -3.53
C TYR A 129 11.58 14.47 -4.17
N GLY A 130 11.02 13.59 -3.38
CA GLY A 130 10.46 12.34 -3.85
C GLY A 130 10.02 11.42 -2.73
N ARG A 131 9.56 10.24 -3.16
CA ARG A 131 9.06 9.16 -2.32
C ARG A 131 9.78 7.87 -2.64
N PHE A 132 9.82 6.95 -1.66
CA PHE A 132 10.25 5.59 -1.86
C PHE A 132 9.34 4.65 -1.05
N GLY A 133 9.16 3.44 -1.53
CA GLY A 133 8.26 2.45 -0.97
C GLY A 133 7.06 2.23 -1.88
N THR A 134 6.86 0.99 -2.28
CA THR A 134 5.73 0.55 -3.10
C THR A 134 5.37 -0.87 -2.73
N ARG A 135 4.19 -1.31 -3.11
CA ARG A 135 3.72 -2.67 -2.91
C ARG A 135 2.75 -3.04 -4.03
N SER A 136 2.85 -4.26 -4.51
CA SER A 136 1.93 -4.83 -5.50
C SER A 136 1.35 -6.19 -5.09
N HIS A 137 1.74 -6.74 -3.92
CA HIS A 137 1.30 -8.04 -3.43
C HIS A 137 1.02 -8.00 -1.92
N ARG A 138 0.09 -8.83 -1.45
CA ARG A 138 -0.34 -8.84 -0.04
C ARG A 138 0.72 -9.38 0.92
N LYS A 139 1.45 -10.41 0.52
CA LYS A 139 2.39 -11.14 1.38
C LYS A 139 3.85 -10.97 0.98
N ASN A 140 4.10 -10.34 -0.14
CA ASN A 140 5.42 -10.33 -0.75
C ASN A 140 5.74 -8.92 -1.25
N TRP A 141 6.87 -8.37 -0.84
CA TRP A 141 7.41 -7.10 -1.34
C TRP A 141 8.59 -7.33 -2.31
N ILE A 142 8.94 -8.60 -2.54
CA ILE A 142 10.00 -9.00 -3.49
C ILE A 142 9.65 -8.51 -4.89
N GLY A 143 10.53 -7.72 -5.48
CA GLY A 143 10.30 -7.09 -6.77
C GLY A 143 9.61 -5.73 -6.74
N ASP A 144 9.26 -5.23 -5.55
CA ASP A 144 8.64 -3.90 -5.39
C ASP A 144 9.63 -2.89 -4.79
N VAL A 145 10.49 -3.30 -3.83
CA VAL A 145 11.49 -2.47 -3.16
C VAL A 145 12.80 -3.22 -2.98
N SER A 146 13.91 -2.50 -2.84
CA SER A 146 15.22 -3.06 -2.49
C SER A 146 16.10 -2.04 -1.79
N VAL A 147 17.15 -2.50 -1.10
CA VAL A 147 18.16 -1.64 -0.47
C VAL A 147 18.90 -0.81 -1.52
N ASP A 148 19.26 -1.42 -2.68
CA ASP A 148 19.93 -0.70 -3.76
C ASP A 148 19.07 0.45 -4.30
N GLY A 149 17.76 0.20 -4.48
CA GLY A 149 16.80 1.22 -4.90
C GLY A 149 16.65 2.35 -3.87
N LEU A 150 16.63 2.02 -2.58
CA LEU A 150 16.60 3.03 -1.52
C LEU A 150 17.88 3.88 -1.53
N ALA A 151 19.06 3.26 -1.62
CA ALA A 151 20.32 3.99 -1.70
C ALA A 151 20.33 4.96 -2.89
N LYS A 152 19.92 4.52 -4.08
CA LYS A 152 19.81 5.37 -5.27
C LYS A 152 18.77 6.50 -5.14
N ALA A 153 17.66 6.22 -4.47
CA ALA A 153 16.67 7.27 -4.19
C ALA A 153 17.22 8.33 -3.23
N MET A 154 17.97 7.93 -2.19
CA MET A 154 18.66 8.83 -1.28
C MET A 154 19.71 9.68 -2.00
N GLU A 155 20.56 9.06 -2.82
CA GLU A 155 21.56 9.77 -3.63
C GLU A 155 20.90 10.78 -4.59
N ALA A 156 19.80 10.38 -5.24
CA ALA A 156 19.03 11.28 -6.10
C ALA A 156 18.41 12.45 -5.33
N ALA A 157 17.88 12.21 -4.13
CA ALA A 157 17.37 13.29 -3.27
C ALA A 157 18.47 14.28 -2.87
N LEU A 158 19.68 13.79 -2.55
CA LEU A 158 20.85 14.64 -2.29
C LEU A 158 21.27 15.46 -3.52
N ALA A 159 21.18 14.88 -4.72
CA ALA A 159 21.45 15.60 -5.96
C ALA A 159 20.42 16.71 -6.19
N LEU A 160 19.12 16.42 -6.05
CA LEU A 160 18.08 17.44 -6.14
C LEU A 160 18.24 18.55 -5.09
N HIS A 161 18.63 18.18 -3.87
CA HIS A 161 18.92 19.16 -2.81
C HIS A 161 20.06 20.11 -3.16
N ARG A 162 21.15 19.58 -3.72
CA ARG A 162 22.30 20.38 -4.17
C ARG A 162 21.93 21.30 -5.34
N ASP A 163 21.07 20.84 -6.25
CA ASP A 163 20.70 21.57 -7.46
C ASP A 163 19.56 22.58 -7.25
N TYR A 164 18.92 22.57 -6.07
CA TYR A 164 17.94 23.56 -5.66
C TYR A 164 18.61 24.95 -5.48
N PRO A 165 18.02 26.09 -5.89
CA PRO A 165 16.63 26.24 -6.36
C PRO A 165 16.41 26.09 -7.88
N LYS A 166 17.42 25.78 -8.68
CA LYS A 166 17.32 25.72 -10.16
C LYS A 166 16.22 24.79 -10.66
N ILE A 167 15.90 23.76 -9.87
CA ILE A 167 14.91 22.72 -10.22
C ILE A 167 13.58 22.88 -9.48
N ALA A 168 13.40 23.97 -8.71
CA ALA A 168 12.24 24.14 -7.83
C ALA A 168 10.91 23.94 -8.55
N ASP A 169 10.74 24.49 -9.75
CA ASP A 169 9.51 24.38 -10.53
C ASP A 169 9.15 22.93 -10.89
N SER A 170 10.14 22.07 -11.14
CA SER A 170 9.93 20.66 -11.44
C SER A 170 9.41 19.84 -10.24
N LEU A 171 9.55 20.39 -9.03
CA LEU A 171 9.13 19.75 -7.77
C LEU A 171 7.73 20.16 -7.31
N LEU A 172 7.15 21.25 -7.88
CA LEU A 172 5.85 21.76 -7.44
C LEU A 172 4.75 20.67 -7.50
N ALA A 173 4.72 19.89 -8.56
CA ALA A 173 3.74 18.83 -8.75
C ALA A 173 3.98 17.59 -7.87
N LYS A 174 5.06 17.54 -7.08
CA LYS A 174 5.30 16.51 -6.06
C LYS A 174 4.37 16.67 -4.84
N ARG A 175 3.69 17.79 -4.71
CA ARG A 175 2.68 18.05 -3.69
C ARG A 175 1.31 18.10 -4.36
N GLY A 176 0.38 17.30 -3.87
CA GLY A 176 -0.98 17.26 -4.37
C GLY A 176 -1.87 18.35 -3.76
N PRO A 177 -3.16 18.37 -4.10
CA PRO A 177 -4.12 19.29 -3.53
C PRO A 177 -4.24 19.11 -2.02
N VAL A 178 -4.60 20.20 -1.33
CA VAL A 178 -4.84 20.17 0.12
C VAL A 178 -6.06 19.26 0.38
N PRO A 179 -5.92 18.24 1.25
CA PRO A 179 -7.02 17.34 1.56
C PRO A 179 -8.11 18.04 2.40
N GLU A 180 -9.34 17.53 2.32
CA GLU A 180 -10.48 18.05 3.11
C GLU A 180 -10.19 17.99 4.61
N TYR A 181 -9.51 16.96 5.08
CA TYR A 181 -9.07 16.81 6.47
C TYR A 181 -7.56 16.89 6.55
N ALA A 182 -7.06 17.88 7.27
CA ALA A 182 -5.62 18.12 7.41
C ALA A 182 -4.88 16.99 8.13
N ARG A 183 -5.58 16.20 8.97
CA ARG A 183 -5.02 15.13 9.79
C ARG A 183 -5.97 13.93 9.88
N PRO A 184 -5.43 12.69 10.06
CA PRO A 184 -6.26 11.48 10.11
C PRO A 184 -7.33 11.49 11.19
N GLU A 185 -7.01 11.95 12.40
CA GLU A 185 -7.96 12.01 13.52
C GLU A 185 -9.11 13.01 13.33
N LEU A 186 -9.09 13.83 12.29
CA LEU A 186 -10.17 14.76 11.97
C LEU A 186 -11.28 14.11 11.12
N PHE A 187 -11.02 12.96 10.49
CA PHE A 187 -12.08 12.25 9.77
C PHE A 187 -13.24 11.84 10.66
N PRO A 188 -14.51 11.98 10.23
CA PRO A 188 -15.68 11.66 11.05
C PRO A 188 -15.66 10.27 11.68
N THR A 189 -15.16 9.27 10.97
CA THR A 189 -15.09 7.88 11.44
C THR A 189 -13.94 7.61 12.42
N LEU A 190 -12.97 8.51 12.51
CA LEU A 190 -11.77 8.37 13.34
C LEU A 190 -11.79 9.29 14.57
N LYS A 191 -12.38 10.49 14.48
CA LYS A 191 -12.32 11.55 15.50
C LYS A 191 -12.82 11.17 16.89
N THR A 192 -13.75 10.21 16.97
CA THR A 192 -14.29 9.74 18.26
C THR A 192 -13.43 8.67 18.92
N LYS A 193 -12.49 8.07 18.17
CA LYS A 193 -11.69 6.93 18.63
C LYS A 193 -10.24 7.30 18.89
N TYR A 194 -9.74 8.30 18.18
CA TYR A 194 -8.30 8.60 18.12
C TYR A 194 -8.02 10.06 18.46
N LYS A 195 -6.82 10.30 18.99
CA LYS A 195 -6.26 11.62 19.27
C LYS A 195 -5.08 11.89 18.32
N SER A 196 -4.57 13.11 18.32
CA SER A 196 -3.39 13.49 17.54
C SER A 196 -2.07 12.89 18.04
N THR A 197 -2.07 12.23 19.20
CA THR A 197 -0.90 11.62 19.83
C THR A 197 -1.23 10.21 20.30
N LEU A 198 -0.18 9.35 20.36
CA LEU A 198 -0.29 8.01 20.90
C LEU A 198 -0.39 8.04 22.44
N ASP A 199 -1.17 7.12 22.99
CA ASP A 199 -1.30 6.90 24.44
C ASP A 199 -0.24 5.93 24.94
N TYR A 200 0.98 6.43 25.12
CA TYR A 200 2.13 5.61 25.56
C TYR A 200 1.97 5.10 27.01
N GLU A 201 1.24 5.82 27.85
CA GLU A 201 1.01 5.42 29.25
C GLU A 201 -0.11 4.38 29.40
N GLY A 202 -1.06 4.39 28.43
CA GLY A 202 -2.20 3.47 28.43
C GLY A 202 -2.10 2.41 27.33
N LYS A 203 -3.09 2.35 26.45
CA LYS A 203 -3.21 1.35 25.37
C LYS A 203 -2.62 1.88 24.05
N VAL A 204 -1.31 1.92 23.95
CA VAL A 204 -0.61 2.57 22.84
C VAL A 204 -0.98 1.97 21.48
N VAL A 205 -1.09 0.64 21.36
CA VAL A 205 -1.46 -0.02 20.09
C VAL A 205 -2.88 0.33 19.67
N GLN A 206 -3.83 0.39 20.63
CA GLN A 206 -5.22 0.74 20.32
C GLN A 206 -5.42 2.23 20.01
N SER A 207 -4.50 3.09 20.45
CA SER A 207 -4.52 4.52 20.16
C SER A 207 -3.90 4.88 18.80
N CYS A 208 -3.26 3.93 18.11
CA CYS A 208 -2.58 4.14 16.85
C CYS A 208 -3.56 4.15 15.67
N ILE A 209 -3.48 5.19 14.85
CA ILE A 209 -4.12 5.22 13.53
C ILE A 209 -3.17 4.56 12.52
N HIS A 210 -3.61 3.45 11.93
CA HIS A 210 -2.86 2.76 10.87
C HIS A 210 -3.04 3.47 9.53
N CYS A 211 -2.03 3.42 8.66
CA CYS A 211 -2.06 4.10 7.36
C CYS A 211 -3.32 3.76 6.54
N HIS A 212 -3.68 2.47 6.41
CA HIS A 212 -4.85 2.06 5.63
C HIS A 212 -6.18 2.63 6.14
N GLN A 213 -6.29 2.98 7.45
CA GLN A 213 -7.49 3.58 8.01
C GLN A 213 -7.78 4.98 7.45
N ILE A 214 -6.75 5.68 6.93
CA ILE A 214 -6.94 6.96 6.22
C ILE A 214 -7.72 6.73 4.92
N GLY A 215 -7.28 5.77 4.10
CA GLY A 215 -7.98 5.41 2.87
C GLY A 215 -9.39 4.87 3.13
N ASP A 216 -9.57 4.07 4.20
CA ASP A 216 -10.88 3.60 4.63
C ASP A 216 -11.80 4.77 5.03
N ALA A 217 -11.28 5.76 5.78
CA ALA A 217 -12.03 6.93 6.21
C ALA A 217 -12.46 7.82 5.02
N MET A 218 -11.60 8.00 4.01
CA MET A 218 -11.94 8.70 2.77
C MET A 218 -13.11 8.01 2.04
N ARG A 219 -13.06 6.68 1.92
CA ARG A 219 -14.13 5.89 1.29
C ARG A 219 -15.40 5.88 2.12
N ASP A 220 -15.29 5.79 3.46
CA ASP A 220 -16.43 5.83 4.37
C ASP A 220 -17.18 7.17 4.31
N GLN A 221 -16.48 8.26 4.05
CA GLN A 221 -17.10 9.57 3.85
C GLN A 221 -17.98 9.59 2.61
N ALA A 222 -17.53 9.08 1.47
CA ALA A 222 -18.33 8.96 0.26
C ALA A 222 -19.55 8.04 0.48
N PHE A 223 -19.35 6.91 1.17
CA PHE A 223 -20.45 6.02 1.55
C PHE A 223 -21.47 6.68 2.48
N GLY A 224 -21.03 7.44 3.46
CA GLY A 224 -21.91 8.18 4.37
C GLY A 224 -22.80 9.18 3.63
N LYS A 225 -22.32 9.75 2.54
CA LYS A 225 -23.06 10.61 1.62
C LYS A 225 -23.90 9.83 0.60
N LYS A 226 -23.87 8.49 0.61
CA LYS A 226 -24.49 7.60 -0.38
C LYS A 226 -24.01 7.87 -1.82
N GLU A 227 -22.76 8.28 -1.96
CA GLU A 227 -22.11 8.52 -3.23
C GLU A 227 -21.48 7.21 -3.78
N LEU A 228 -21.41 7.11 -5.09
CA LEU A 228 -20.63 6.07 -5.77
C LEU A 228 -19.14 6.38 -5.61
N LEU A 229 -18.31 5.36 -5.50
CA LEU A 229 -16.88 5.59 -5.38
C LEU A 229 -16.26 5.93 -6.73
N SER A 230 -15.49 7.01 -6.76
CA SER A 230 -14.70 7.39 -7.92
C SER A 230 -13.53 6.44 -8.15
N ASP A 231 -13.02 6.39 -9.38
CA ASP A 231 -11.83 5.59 -9.71
C ASP A 231 -10.59 6.02 -8.91
N MET A 232 -10.49 7.27 -8.48
CA MET A 232 -9.40 7.72 -7.59
C MET A 232 -9.45 7.09 -6.20
N LEU A 233 -10.65 6.86 -5.65
CA LEU A 233 -10.84 6.22 -4.36
C LEU A 233 -10.75 4.70 -4.43
N LEU A 234 -11.12 4.10 -5.58
CA LEU A 234 -11.05 2.65 -5.80
C LEU A 234 -9.65 2.19 -6.17
N PHE A 235 -8.98 2.92 -7.05
CA PHE A 235 -7.65 2.61 -7.59
C PHE A 235 -6.65 3.72 -7.23
N PRO A 236 -6.38 3.94 -5.92
CA PRO A 236 -5.38 4.92 -5.51
C PRO A 236 -3.99 4.43 -5.88
N TYR A 237 -3.11 5.33 -6.32
CA TYR A 237 -1.70 5.05 -6.62
C TYR A 237 -1.49 3.83 -7.53
N PRO A 238 -2.04 3.81 -8.77
CA PRO A 238 -1.94 2.66 -9.66
C PRO A 238 -0.48 2.27 -9.88
N HIS A 239 -0.23 0.96 -9.83
CA HIS A 239 1.12 0.46 -10.05
C HIS A 239 1.47 0.51 -11.56
N PRO A 240 2.68 0.93 -11.98
CA PRO A 240 3.04 0.98 -13.41
C PRO A 240 2.93 -0.38 -14.11
N LYS A 241 2.98 -1.49 -13.39
CA LYS A 241 2.68 -2.84 -13.92
C LYS A 241 1.33 -2.92 -14.62
N SER A 242 0.31 -2.18 -14.16
CA SER A 242 -1.02 -2.14 -14.77
C SER A 242 -1.02 -1.57 -16.19
N LEU A 243 0.04 -0.86 -16.56
CA LEU A 243 0.29 -0.30 -17.90
C LEU A 243 1.28 -1.15 -18.71
N GLY A 244 1.70 -2.32 -18.17
CA GLY A 244 2.73 -3.18 -18.74
C GLY A 244 4.14 -2.61 -18.60
N LEU A 245 4.35 -1.63 -17.73
CA LEU A 245 5.64 -1.02 -17.43
C LEU A 245 6.23 -1.61 -16.16
N ILE A 246 7.07 -2.63 -16.29
CA ILE A 246 7.72 -3.29 -15.16
C ILE A 246 9.05 -2.59 -14.89
N LEU A 247 9.18 -1.97 -13.72
CA LEU A 247 10.38 -1.26 -13.31
C LEU A 247 11.27 -2.12 -12.42
N ASP A 248 12.58 -1.90 -12.47
CA ASP A 248 13.57 -2.59 -11.64
C ASP A 248 13.59 -1.96 -10.23
N PRO A 249 13.26 -2.70 -9.16
CA PRO A 249 13.26 -2.19 -7.80
C PRO A 249 14.67 -1.83 -7.28
N LYS A 250 15.75 -2.26 -7.95
CA LYS A 250 17.14 -1.92 -7.62
C LYS A 250 17.58 -0.58 -8.22
N GLU A 251 16.75 0.01 -9.05
CA GLU A 251 17.00 1.27 -9.73
C GLU A 251 16.00 2.35 -9.28
N LYS A 252 16.14 3.56 -9.79
CA LYS A 252 15.16 4.63 -9.54
C LYS A 252 13.84 4.34 -10.27
N ALA A 253 13.84 4.53 -11.59
CA ALA A 253 12.71 4.24 -12.47
C ALA A 253 13.23 3.68 -13.81
N THR A 254 14.00 2.59 -13.73
CA THR A 254 14.54 1.90 -14.91
C THR A 254 13.63 0.75 -15.30
N VAL A 255 13.31 0.67 -16.58
CA VAL A 255 12.45 -0.38 -17.14
C VAL A 255 13.19 -1.71 -17.16
N SER A 256 12.66 -2.71 -16.45
CA SER A 256 13.18 -4.09 -16.53
C SER A 256 12.51 -4.88 -17.64
N THR A 257 11.19 -4.71 -17.81
CA THR A 257 10.40 -5.44 -18.82
C THR A 257 9.23 -4.58 -19.28
N VAL A 258 8.84 -4.76 -20.53
CA VAL A 258 7.62 -4.17 -21.11
C VAL A 258 6.72 -5.32 -21.56
N GLU A 259 5.47 -5.32 -21.12
CA GLU A 259 4.48 -6.32 -21.51
C GLU A 259 3.99 -6.07 -22.95
N LYS A 260 3.78 -7.15 -23.68
CA LYS A 260 3.25 -7.09 -25.05
C LYS A 260 1.82 -6.53 -25.09
N ALA A 261 1.52 -5.79 -26.14
CA ALA A 261 0.22 -5.14 -26.39
C ALA A 261 -0.20 -4.10 -25.33
N SER A 262 0.69 -3.75 -24.39
CA SER A 262 0.46 -2.79 -23.31
C SER A 262 0.56 -1.34 -23.78
N ASP A 263 0.14 -0.40 -22.92
CA ASP A 263 0.32 1.03 -23.19
C ASP A 263 1.81 1.42 -23.19
N ALA A 264 2.62 0.77 -22.35
CA ALA A 264 4.07 0.97 -22.32
C ALA A 264 4.73 0.55 -23.64
N GLU A 265 4.35 -0.61 -24.22
CA GLU A 265 4.85 -1.05 -25.52
C GLU A 265 4.42 -0.09 -26.65
N LYS A 266 3.14 0.32 -26.67
CA LYS A 266 2.62 1.28 -27.66
C LYS A 266 3.32 2.63 -27.58
N ALA A 267 3.72 3.07 -26.37
CA ALA A 267 4.49 4.29 -26.16
C ALA A 267 5.96 4.14 -26.59
N GLY A 268 6.44 2.93 -26.86
CA GLY A 268 7.79 2.64 -27.33
C GLY A 268 8.82 2.44 -26.22
N PHE A 269 8.40 2.22 -24.97
CA PHE A 269 9.32 1.83 -23.89
C PHE A 269 10.00 0.49 -24.18
N ARG A 270 11.21 0.33 -23.64
CA ARG A 270 12.02 -0.91 -23.78
C ARG A 270 12.75 -1.20 -22.48
N ALA A 271 13.10 -2.44 -22.26
CA ALA A 271 14.00 -2.82 -21.17
C ALA A 271 15.31 -2.02 -21.25
N GLY A 272 15.79 -1.54 -20.11
CA GLY A 272 16.96 -0.69 -19.96
C GLY A 272 16.70 0.81 -20.10
N ASP A 273 15.49 1.26 -20.42
CA ASP A 273 15.16 2.68 -20.41
C ASP A 273 15.20 3.23 -18.98
N ALA A 274 16.01 4.25 -18.72
CA ALA A 274 16.03 4.96 -17.47
C ALA A 274 15.12 6.20 -17.56
N ILE A 275 13.95 6.15 -16.94
CA ILE A 275 13.00 7.27 -16.95
C ILE A 275 13.50 8.34 -15.98
N GLN A 276 13.86 9.51 -16.50
CA GLN A 276 14.38 10.64 -15.71
C GLN A 276 13.23 11.48 -15.16
N THR A 277 12.27 11.80 -16.03
CA THR A 277 11.06 12.55 -15.66
C THR A 277 9.81 11.90 -16.24
N LEU A 278 8.70 12.05 -15.55
CA LEU A 278 7.37 11.72 -16.05
C LEU A 278 6.44 12.90 -15.75
N ALA A 279 5.75 13.40 -16.78
CA ALA A 279 4.94 14.62 -16.69
C ALA A 279 5.71 15.80 -16.06
N GLY A 280 7.00 15.95 -16.43
CA GLY A 280 7.88 17.02 -15.94
C GLY A 280 8.44 16.83 -14.53
N GLN A 281 8.05 15.78 -13.80
CA GLN A 281 8.52 15.51 -12.45
C GLN A 281 9.73 14.57 -12.44
N PRO A 282 10.82 14.86 -11.73
CA PRO A 282 11.95 13.95 -11.57
C PRO A 282 11.53 12.73 -10.74
N LEU A 283 12.04 11.55 -11.12
CA LEU A 283 11.67 10.29 -10.49
C LEU A 283 12.83 9.75 -9.64
N LEU A 284 12.58 9.47 -8.38
CA LEU A 284 13.54 8.88 -7.45
C LEU A 284 13.31 7.39 -7.26
N SER A 285 12.09 6.92 -7.48
CA SER A 285 11.69 5.53 -7.30
C SER A 285 10.40 5.20 -8.04
N ILE A 286 9.97 3.94 -7.97
CA ILE A 286 8.66 3.47 -8.45
C ILE A 286 7.51 4.24 -7.77
N ALA A 287 7.65 4.63 -6.51
CA ALA A 287 6.64 5.40 -5.79
C ALA A 287 6.38 6.78 -6.41
N ASP A 288 7.39 7.41 -6.99
CA ASP A 288 7.20 8.67 -7.72
C ASP A 288 6.44 8.46 -9.04
N VAL A 289 6.62 7.32 -9.71
CA VAL A 289 5.80 6.96 -10.89
C VAL A 289 4.34 6.78 -10.46
N GLN A 290 4.09 6.04 -9.37
CA GLN A 290 2.74 5.88 -8.82
C GLN A 290 2.12 7.21 -8.40
N TRP A 291 2.92 8.14 -7.87
CA TRP A 291 2.48 9.50 -7.57
C TRP A 291 1.95 10.23 -8.80
N VAL A 292 2.69 10.21 -9.91
CA VAL A 292 2.25 10.82 -11.17
C VAL A 292 0.99 10.14 -11.69
N LEU A 293 0.93 8.81 -11.68
CA LEU A 293 -0.24 8.05 -12.10
C LEU A 293 -1.46 8.34 -11.21
N HIS A 294 -1.27 8.49 -9.89
CA HIS A 294 -2.35 8.84 -8.97
C HIS A 294 -3.00 10.19 -9.32
N HIS A 295 -2.22 11.16 -9.76
CA HIS A 295 -2.70 12.50 -10.12
C HIS A 295 -3.09 12.63 -11.61
N THR A 296 -3.01 11.54 -12.37
CA THR A 296 -3.46 11.51 -13.77
C THR A 296 -4.98 11.26 -13.84
N PRO A 297 -5.76 12.02 -14.62
CA PRO A 297 -7.20 11.85 -14.74
C PRO A 297 -7.61 10.42 -15.15
N ALA A 298 -8.76 9.94 -14.63
CA ALA A 298 -9.30 8.62 -14.96
C ALA A 298 -9.80 8.54 -16.41
N GLU A 299 -10.18 9.67 -16.98
CA GLU A 299 -10.62 9.84 -18.38
C GLU A 299 -9.46 9.66 -19.37
N GLY A 300 -8.23 9.68 -18.87
CA GLY A 300 -7.02 9.51 -19.66
C GLY A 300 -6.19 10.78 -19.77
N ALA A 301 -4.97 10.61 -20.27
CA ALA A 301 -4.01 11.68 -20.53
C ALA A 301 -2.86 11.17 -21.39
N THR A 302 -2.06 12.08 -21.92
CA THR A 302 -0.77 11.77 -22.52
C THR A 302 0.34 12.30 -21.60
N LEU A 303 1.12 11.39 -21.04
CA LEU A 303 2.23 11.71 -20.14
C LEU A 303 3.55 11.73 -20.92
N LYS A 304 4.20 12.89 -20.96
CA LYS A 304 5.56 13.02 -21.50
C LYS A 304 6.54 12.33 -20.55
N ALA A 305 7.32 11.38 -21.04
CA ALA A 305 8.42 10.74 -20.34
C ALA A 305 9.76 11.13 -20.99
N GLU A 306 10.66 11.70 -20.24
CA GLU A 306 12.04 11.91 -20.66
C GLU A 306 12.87 10.75 -20.14
N ILE A 307 13.51 10.03 -21.06
CA ILE A 307 14.24 8.80 -20.78
C ILE A 307 15.68 8.89 -21.29
N VAL A 308 16.54 8.04 -20.73
CA VAL A 308 17.87 7.76 -21.29
C VAL A 308 17.89 6.29 -21.74
N ARG A 309 18.13 6.07 -23.03
CA ARG A 309 18.27 4.75 -23.65
C ARG A 309 19.66 4.59 -24.22
N ALA A 310 20.43 3.62 -23.72
CA ALA A 310 21.83 3.40 -24.14
C ALA A 310 22.66 4.70 -24.14
N GLY A 311 22.52 5.52 -23.09
CA GLY A 311 23.24 6.78 -22.91
C GLY A 311 22.68 7.97 -23.72
N LYS A 312 21.63 7.79 -24.52
CA LYS A 312 21.04 8.84 -25.36
C LYS A 312 19.72 9.34 -24.76
N PRO A 313 19.53 10.66 -24.61
CA PRO A 313 18.27 11.20 -24.18
C PRO A 313 17.20 11.04 -25.27
N MET A 314 15.98 10.68 -24.86
CA MET A 314 14.82 10.50 -25.74
C MET A 314 13.55 10.98 -25.00
N VAL A 315 12.53 11.27 -25.78
CA VAL A 315 11.19 11.60 -25.28
C VAL A 315 10.20 10.55 -25.80
N LEU A 316 9.42 9.99 -24.88
CA LEU A 316 8.29 9.11 -25.18
C LEU A 316 7.00 9.74 -24.68
N ASN A 317 5.89 9.37 -25.31
CA ASN A 317 4.55 9.82 -24.92
C ASN A 317 3.72 8.60 -24.49
N LEU A 318 3.49 8.47 -23.19
CA LEU A 318 2.64 7.42 -22.63
C LEU A 318 1.18 7.88 -22.68
N LYS A 319 0.42 7.32 -23.61
CA LYS A 319 -1.01 7.61 -23.78
C LYS A 319 -1.84 6.68 -22.90
N LEU A 320 -2.65 7.25 -22.02
CA LEU A 320 -3.60 6.54 -21.17
C LEU A 320 -5.01 6.84 -21.66
N GLU A 321 -5.78 5.80 -21.91
CA GLU A 321 -7.16 5.91 -22.36
C GLU A 321 -8.14 5.97 -21.18
N ASN A 322 -9.39 6.36 -21.42
CA ASN A 322 -10.44 6.34 -20.41
C ASN A 322 -10.55 4.93 -19.77
N GLY A 323 -10.65 4.91 -18.44
CA GLY A 323 -10.75 3.65 -17.68
C GLY A 323 -9.40 2.93 -17.45
N TRP A 324 -8.27 3.53 -17.81
CA TRP A 324 -6.93 2.94 -17.63
C TRP A 324 -6.64 2.50 -16.19
N ARG A 325 -7.17 3.21 -15.17
CA ARG A 325 -6.99 2.89 -13.74
C ARG A 325 -7.60 1.55 -13.36
N GLN A 326 -8.69 1.13 -14.01
CA GLN A 326 -9.41 -0.10 -13.69
C GLN A 326 -8.61 -1.37 -14.04
N ARG A 327 -7.50 -1.22 -14.76
CA ARG A 327 -6.56 -2.33 -15.02
C ARG A 327 -5.67 -2.66 -13.82
N ASP A 328 -5.56 -1.73 -12.87
CA ASP A 328 -4.83 -1.99 -11.61
C ASP A 328 -5.53 -3.07 -10.79
N ASP A 329 -4.76 -3.81 -10.00
CA ASP A 329 -5.28 -4.83 -9.09
C ASP A 329 -5.32 -4.28 -7.66
N ILE A 330 -6.51 -4.25 -7.08
CA ILE A 330 -6.71 -3.81 -5.70
C ILE A 330 -6.88 -4.97 -4.71
N SER A 331 -6.88 -6.22 -5.16
CA SER A 331 -7.16 -7.41 -4.34
C SER A 331 -6.14 -7.60 -3.20
N TRP A 332 -4.90 -7.16 -3.40
CA TRP A 332 -3.81 -7.23 -2.43
C TRP A 332 -3.92 -6.19 -1.30
N ARG A 333 -4.66 -5.10 -1.50
CA ARG A 333 -4.71 -3.95 -0.58
C ARG A 333 -5.34 -4.32 0.75
N SER A 334 -4.81 -3.78 1.84
CA SER A 334 -5.37 -3.98 3.18
C SER A 334 -6.81 -3.45 3.27
N SER A 335 -7.09 -2.32 2.61
CA SER A 335 -8.42 -1.71 2.56
C SER A 335 -9.46 -2.52 1.77
N THR A 336 -9.02 -3.47 0.92
CA THR A 336 -9.95 -4.34 0.14
C THR A 336 -10.86 -5.16 1.04
N TRP A 337 -10.44 -5.47 2.27
CA TRP A 337 -11.33 -6.12 3.23
C TRP A 337 -12.60 -5.31 3.50
N GLY A 338 -12.48 -4.01 3.73
CA GLY A 338 -13.62 -3.10 3.87
C GLY A 338 -14.46 -2.96 2.60
N LEU A 339 -13.80 -2.94 1.44
CA LEU A 339 -14.47 -2.89 0.14
C LEU A 339 -15.27 -4.15 -0.15
N ARG A 340 -14.75 -5.36 0.17
CA ARG A 340 -15.51 -6.64 0.06
C ARG A 340 -16.81 -6.58 0.86
N ARG A 341 -16.75 -6.07 2.08
CA ARG A 341 -17.95 -5.92 2.91
C ARG A 341 -19.01 -5.07 2.20
N LYS A 342 -18.62 -3.94 1.65
CA LYS A 342 -19.51 -2.97 1.01
C LYS A 342 -19.99 -3.44 -0.36
N ALA A 343 -19.11 -4.04 -1.16
CA ALA A 343 -19.41 -4.49 -2.53
C ALA A 343 -20.11 -5.84 -2.58
N LEU A 344 -19.73 -6.74 -1.66
CA LEU A 344 -20.04 -8.18 -1.75
C LEU A 344 -20.77 -8.70 -0.49
N GLY A 345 -21.14 -7.82 0.45
CA GLY A 345 -21.80 -8.24 1.69
C GLY A 345 -20.95 -9.13 2.60
N GLY A 346 -19.62 -9.14 2.41
CA GLY A 346 -18.67 -9.85 3.29
C GLY A 346 -18.29 -11.25 2.85
N PHE A 347 -18.58 -11.67 1.62
CA PHE A 347 -17.97 -12.90 1.09
C PHE A 347 -16.64 -12.62 0.39
N PHE A 348 -15.75 -13.61 0.36
CA PHE A 348 -14.45 -13.56 -0.28
C PHE A 348 -14.42 -14.53 -1.47
N PRO A 349 -14.48 -14.02 -2.72
CA PRO A 349 -14.37 -14.82 -3.93
C PRO A 349 -12.89 -15.04 -4.28
N VAL A 350 -12.56 -16.22 -4.77
CA VAL A 350 -11.25 -16.58 -5.32
C VAL A 350 -11.46 -17.14 -6.71
N GLU A 351 -10.68 -16.68 -7.66
CA GLU A 351 -10.73 -17.15 -9.04
C GLU A 351 -10.55 -18.67 -9.13
N LEU A 352 -11.34 -19.31 -9.99
CA LEU A 352 -11.21 -20.75 -10.24
C LEU A 352 -9.95 -21.00 -11.08
N GLU A 353 -9.18 -21.99 -10.64
CA GLU A 353 -8.07 -22.54 -11.41
C GLU A 353 -8.57 -23.19 -12.72
N ILE A 354 -7.70 -23.30 -13.71
CA ILE A 354 -8.02 -23.85 -15.05
C ILE A 354 -8.76 -25.18 -14.98
N GLU A 355 -8.28 -26.10 -14.14
CA GLU A 355 -8.91 -27.42 -13.96
C GLU A 355 -10.31 -27.33 -13.33
N GLN A 356 -10.49 -26.40 -12.39
CA GLN A 356 -11.78 -26.17 -11.75
C GLN A 356 -12.78 -25.55 -12.73
N ARG A 357 -12.32 -24.62 -13.57
CA ARG A 357 -13.12 -24.02 -14.65
C ARG A 357 -13.58 -25.09 -15.64
N ALA A 358 -12.68 -25.99 -16.05
CA ALA A 358 -13.00 -27.10 -16.95
C ALA A 358 -14.11 -28.01 -16.37
N LYS A 359 -14.04 -28.35 -15.08
CA LYS A 359 -15.06 -29.13 -14.37
C LYS A 359 -16.42 -28.43 -14.37
N GLN A 360 -16.46 -27.10 -14.30
CA GLN A 360 -17.68 -26.30 -14.35
C GLN A 360 -18.09 -25.93 -15.79
N LYS A 361 -17.36 -26.36 -16.81
CA LYS A 361 -17.58 -26.05 -18.23
C LYS A 361 -17.59 -24.52 -18.49
N LEU A 362 -16.76 -23.77 -17.77
CA LEU A 362 -16.63 -22.32 -17.88
C LEU A 362 -15.47 -21.97 -18.81
N ALA A 363 -15.76 -21.16 -19.83
CA ALA A 363 -14.74 -20.60 -20.71
C ALA A 363 -13.81 -19.60 -19.95
N PRO A 364 -12.57 -19.40 -20.37
CA PRO A 364 -11.60 -18.54 -19.66
C PRO A 364 -12.09 -17.09 -19.43
N GLU A 365 -12.81 -16.54 -20.38
CA GLU A 365 -13.37 -15.19 -20.34
C GLU A 365 -14.68 -15.06 -19.53
N LYS A 366 -15.23 -16.19 -19.04
CA LYS A 366 -16.44 -16.19 -18.25
C LYS A 366 -16.14 -16.12 -16.76
N MET A 367 -17.05 -15.54 -16.03
CA MET A 367 -16.99 -15.43 -14.58
C MET A 367 -16.96 -16.82 -13.92
N GLY A 368 -16.04 -17.00 -12.97
CA GLY A 368 -15.93 -18.22 -12.20
C GLY A 368 -15.12 -18.00 -10.93
N PHE A 369 -15.80 -17.83 -9.80
CA PHE A 369 -15.15 -17.64 -8.50
C PHE A 369 -15.69 -18.67 -7.49
N ARG A 370 -14.79 -19.27 -6.74
CA ARG A 370 -15.16 -20.06 -5.57
C ARG A 370 -15.25 -19.14 -4.35
N ILE A 371 -16.34 -19.18 -3.62
CA ILE A 371 -16.51 -18.48 -2.35
C ILE A 371 -15.65 -19.17 -1.29
N GLN A 372 -14.49 -18.60 -0.97
CA GLN A 372 -13.56 -19.18 0.00
C GLN A 372 -13.99 -18.94 1.44
N HIS A 373 -14.62 -17.81 1.71
CA HIS A 373 -15.08 -17.43 3.03
C HIS A 373 -16.34 -16.56 2.95
N VAL A 374 -17.20 -16.68 3.96
CA VAL A 374 -18.38 -15.81 4.16
C VAL A 374 -18.35 -15.34 5.60
N GLY A 375 -18.39 -14.02 5.80
CA GLY A 375 -18.43 -13.41 7.12
C GLY A 375 -19.68 -13.84 7.89
N GLN A 376 -19.51 -14.25 9.15
CA GLN A 376 -20.60 -14.79 9.97
C GLN A 376 -21.13 -13.80 11.02
N PHE A 377 -20.39 -12.73 11.27
CA PHE A 377 -20.73 -11.75 12.31
C PHE A 377 -20.82 -10.34 11.72
N ALA A 378 -21.72 -9.54 12.28
CA ALA A 378 -21.88 -8.13 11.89
C ALA A 378 -20.55 -7.37 12.04
N PRO A 379 -20.26 -6.47 11.12
CA PRO A 379 -21.02 -6.04 9.95
C PRO A 379 -20.70 -6.83 8.65
N HIS A 380 -20.10 -8.00 8.72
CA HIS A 380 -19.62 -8.79 7.57
C HIS A 380 -20.56 -9.94 7.18
N ASP A 381 -21.72 -10.07 7.79
CA ASP A 381 -22.62 -11.23 7.69
C ASP A 381 -23.78 -11.07 6.68
N VAL A 382 -23.78 -10.00 5.89
CA VAL A 382 -24.88 -9.69 4.98
C VAL A 382 -25.07 -10.77 3.93
N ALA A 383 -23.98 -11.24 3.31
CA ALA A 383 -24.03 -12.32 2.33
C ALA A 383 -24.42 -13.67 2.98
N HIS A 384 -23.96 -13.93 4.20
CA HIS A 384 -24.36 -15.12 4.97
C HIS A 384 -25.87 -15.14 5.22
N LYS A 385 -26.43 -14.01 5.69
CA LYS A 385 -27.88 -13.85 5.90
C LYS A 385 -28.70 -13.98 4.62
N ALA A 386 -28.14 -13.56 3.47
CA ALA A 386 -28.75 -13.73 2.16
C ALA A 386 -28.70 -15.20 1.67
N GLY A 387 -27.93 -16.08 2.33
CA GLY A 387 -27.87 -17.51 2.00
C GLY A 387 -26.66 -17.93 1.17
N VAL A 388 -25.65 -17.03 0.97
CA VAL A 388 -24.36 -17.37 0.35
C VAL A 388 -23.59 -18.31 1.28
N LYS A 389 -22.97 -19.35 0.74
CA LYS A 389 -22.21 -20.35 1.50
C LYS A 389 -20.77 -20.46 0.99
N LYS A 390 -19.89 -20.90 1.87
CA LYS A 390 -18.54 -21.33 1.47
C LYS A 390 -18.65 -22.44 0.43
N ASP A 391 -17.72 -22.43 -0.53
CA ASP A 391 -17.61 -23.35 -1.67
C ASP A 391 -18.72 -23.22 -2.74
N ASP A 392 -19.64 -22.25 -2.64
CA ASP A 392 -20.46 -21.84 -3.78
C ASP A 392 -19.56 -21.35 -4.92
N ILE A 393 -19.94 -21.66 -6.16
CA ILE A 393 -19.27 -21.14 -7.34
C ILE A 393 -20.10 -19.99 -7.91
N LEU A 394 -19.57 -18.77 -7.83
CA LEU A 394 -20.21 -17.57 -8.37
C LEU A 394 -19.92 -17.47 -9.88
N ILE A 395 -20.98 -17.51 -10.69
CA ILE A 395 -20.92 -17.50 -12.16
C ILE A 395 -21.62 -16.30 -12.79
N GLY A 396 -22.32 -15.51 -11.99
CA GLY A 396 -22.98 -14.29 -12.43
C GLY A 396 -23.19 -13.31 -11.27
N PHE A 397 -23.06 -12.04 -11.58
CA PHE A 397 -23.21 -10.93 -10.64
C PHE A 397 -23.96 -9.78 -11.33
N ASP A 398 -25.14 -9.44 -10.83
CA ASP A 398 -26.01 -8.37 -11.35
C ASP A 398 -26.33 -8.51 -12.86
N GLY A 399 -26.56 -9.75 -13.32
CA GLY A 399 -26.83 -10.07 -14.72
C GLY A 399 -25.60 -10.10 -15.65
N ARG A 400 -24.40 -9.90 -15.11
CA ARG A 400 -23.12 -9.98 -15.83
C ARG A 400 -22.37 -11.28 -15.48
N ASN A 401 -21.60 -11.78 -16.43
CA ASN A 401 -20.80 -13.01 -16.28
C ASN A 401 -19.40 -12.89 -16.90
N ASP A 402 -18.92 -11.67 -17.07
CA ASP A 402 -17.66 -11.34 -17.73
C ASP A 402 -16.58 -10.82 -16.76
N PHE A 403 -16.83 -10.86 -15.46
CA PHE A 403 -15.81 -10.50 -14.47
C PHE A 403 -14.82 -11.68 -14.29
N THR A 404 -13.55 -11.38 -14.48
CA THR A 404 -12.48 -12.40 -14.36
C THR A 404 -11.61 -12.21 -13.13
N ARG A 405 -11.59 -11.01 -12.50
CA ARG A 405 -10.83 -10.70 -11.28
C ARG A 405 -11.75 -10.24 -10.15
N GLU A 406 -11.38 -10.51 -8.91
CA GLU A 406 -12.08 -9.97 -7.74
C GLU A 406 -12.19 -8.44 -7.79
N THR A 407 -11.12 -7.79 -8.23
CA THR A 407 -11.07 -6.34 -8.45
C THR A 407 -12.23 -5.85 -9.32
N ASP A 408 -12.56 -6.55 -10.40
CA ASP A 408 -13.61 -6.16 -11.34
C ASP A 408 -14.99 -6.21 -10.68
N LEU A 409 -15.26 -7.24 -9.86
CA LEU A 409 -16.49 -7.36 -9.08
C LEU A 409 -16.68 -6.21 -8.10
N ILE A 410 -15.64 -5.94 -7.31
CA ILE A 410 -15.63 -4.89 -6.29
C ILE A 410 -15.82 -3.53 -6.97
N ALA A 411 -15.04 -3.26 -8.01
CA ALA A 411 -15.10 -1.99 -8.73
C ALA A 411 -16.47 -1.77 -9.37
N TYR A 412 -17.03 -2.79 -10.03
CA TYR A 412 -18.36 -2.70 -10.62
C TYR A 412 -19.42 -2.36 -9.55
N ALA A 413 -19.45 -3.12 -8.45
CA ALA A 413 -20.44 -2.89 -7.40
C ALA A 413 -20.33 -1.48 -6.83
N LEU A 414 -19.13 -1.00 -6.50
CA LEU A 414 -18.95 0.31 -5.84
C LEU A 414 -19.07 1.53 -6.76
N ARG A 415 -18.98 1.32 -8.08
CA ARG A 415 -19.17 2.36 -9.09
C ARG A 415 -20.60 2.45 -9.60
N HIS A 416 -21.43 1.40 -9.43
CA HIS A 416 -22.75 1.33 -10.03
C HIS A 416 -23.88 1.08 -9.02
N LYS A 417 -23.56 0.69 -7.80
CA LYS A 417 -24.54 0.36 -6.76
C LYS A 417 -24.33 1.19 -5.51
N LYS A 418 -25.46 1.57 -4.90
CA LYS A 418 -25.49 2.30 -3.62
C LYS A 418 -25.83 1.37 -2.47
N PRO A 419 -25.51 1.75 -1.22
CA PRO A 419 -26.03 1.06 -0.05
C PRO A 419 -27.55 0.88 -0.13
N GLY A 420 -28.01 -0.35 0.07
CA GLY A 420 -29.42 -0.72 0.00
C GLY A 420 -29.87 -1.29 -1.35
N ASP A 421 -29.08 -1.16 -2.43
CA ASP A 421 -29.40 -1.75 -3.72
C ASP A 421 -29.38 -3.30 -3.66
N LEU A 422 -30.25 -3.90 -4.48
CA LEU A 422 -30.27 -5.36 -4.66
C LEU A 422 -29.35 -5.77 -5.82
N VAL A 423 -28.54 -6.77 -5.56
CA VAL A 423 -27.69 -7.43 -6.58
C VAL A 423 -28.08 -8.88 -6.70
N LYS A 424 -28.33 -9.35 -7.92
CA LYS A 424 -28.59 -10.75 -8.22
C LYS A 424 -27.28 -11.52 -8.31
N LEU A 425 -27.13 -12.55 -7.49
CA LEU A 425 -26.01 -13.51 -7.55
C LEU A 425 -26.50 -14.80 -8.23
N GLU A 426 -25.76 -15.27 -9.23
CA GLU A 426 -25.95 -16.56 -9.85
C GLU A 426 -24.83 -17.49 -9.42
N LEU A 427 -25.20 -18.56 -8.73
CA LEU A 427 -24.27 -19.47 -8.06
C LEU A 427 -24.50 -20.93 -8.53
N VAL A 428 -23.48 -21.74 -8.45
CA VAL A 428 -23.61 -23.20 -8.52
C VAL A 428 -23.21 -23.80 -7.17
N ARG A 429 -24.16 -24.51 -6.54
CA ARG A 429 -23.95 -25.17 -5.25
C ARG A 429 -24.13 -26.70 -5.43
N ASN A 430 -23.07 -27.47 -5.21
CA ASN A 430 -23.07 -28.92 -5.40
C ASN A 430 -23.65 -29.33 -6.77
N GLY A 431 -23.27 -28.62 -7.83
CA GLY A 431 -23.73 -28.87 -9.20
C GLY A 431 -25.12 -28.30 -9.52
N THR A 432 -25.82 -27.71 -8.56
CA THR A 432 -27.19 -27.19 -8.73
C THR A 432 -27.15 -25.67 -8.83
N PRO A 433 -27.73 -25.06 -9.89
CA PRO A 433 -27.87 -23.59 -10.00
C PRO A 433 -28.68 -22.99 -8.85
N GLN A 434 -28.24 -21.88 -8.34
CA GLN A 434 -28.90 -21.08 -7.30
C GLN A 434 -28.93 -19.61 -7.70
N THR A 435 -30.00 -18.94 -7.33
CA THR A 435 -30.09 -17.48 -7.46
C THR A 435 -30.33 -16.86 -6.10
N ILE A 436 -29.52 -15.89 -5.72
CA ILE A 436 -29.63 -15.18 -4.44
C ILE A 436 -29.76 -13.68 -4.71
N ALA A 437 -30.70 -13.01 -4.06
CA ALA A 437 -30.78 -11.56 -4.04
C ALA A 437 -29.99 -11.04 -2.82
N LEU A 438 -28.90 -10.34 -3.07
CA LEU A 438 -28.03 -9.72 -2.05
C LEU A 438 -28.37 -8.24 -1.96
N LYS A 439 -28.86 -7.80 -0.79
CA LYS A 439 -29.01 -6.36 -0.49
C LYS A 439 -27.67 -5.84 0.01
N LEU A 440 -27.08 -4.88 -0.71
CA LEU A 440 -25.79 -4.30 -0.32
C LEU A 440 -25.91 -3.50 0.98
N PRO A 441 -24.89 -3.56 1.88
CA PRO A 441 -24.91 -2.89 3.16
C PRO A 441 -24.75 -1.37 3.07
#